data_5f6c1ff569a8f95fcc30c9a8efa11b06
#
_entry.id   5f6c1ff569a8f95fcc30c9a8efa11b06
#
_cell.length_a   1.000
_cell.length_b   1.000
_cell.length_c   1.000
_cell.angle_alpha   90.00
_cell.angle_beta   90.00
_cell.angle_gamma   90.00
#
_symmetry.space_group_name_H-M   'P 1'
#
loop_
_entity.id
_entity.type
_entity.pdbx_description
1 polymer ?
#
loop_
_entity_poly.entity_id
_entity_poly.type
_entity_poly.pdbx_seq_one_letter_code
_entity_poly.pdbx_strand_id
1 'polypeptide(L)'
;MFDFLLAIDPVAFELFGLEVRWYALCILCGAFLTLFFSQRIIKSYGYGKELLNDMFLYALIGGLIGTRIWYILANLHEFLQAGNIFEIIWAMISVWDGGLAIQGGVLLGTACGFWFLFKYYPDVKKYPKALMADIIIPNILIAQVLGRWGNFFNQEVYGKCVDSSSWEFLPEFIIDQMSVCHSPADIAVPLFLIEGIINFVGWILITFVLRYCWMKRKDGYLAAIYFIWYGIVRLCLEPLRDESFQMSVGAEGIPTSMVMSSLYVIGGILVILLINYNAKRKDLYGQIEAPKEVLKKNILTLSIANAYYKMRTTKYLSRNLENNNFGLDTFMASVCPFYWFKFYKKYGELCVNELNERGLIVEGYESNEAFFNDLKNKCYIPFGASYVLAKGMNTLYANDLGE
;
A
#
# COMPACT_ATOMS: atom_id res chain seq x y z
N MET A 1 17.89 -36.79 23.01
CA MET A 1 17.72 -35.53 23.74
C MET A 1 17.78 -34.48 22.64
N PHE A 2 16.64 -34.29 22.00
CA PHE A 2 16.56 -33.31 20.91
C PHE A 2 16.48 -31.94 21.57
N ASP A 3 17.53 -31.13 21.42
CA ASP A 3 17.46 -29.74 21.71
C ASP A 3 16.30 -29.20 20.82
N PHE A 4 15.22 -28.83 21.46
CA PHE A 4 14.14 -28.05 20.89
C PHE A 4 14.83 -26.77 20.43
N LEU A 5 15.18 -26.69 19.16
CA LEU A 5 15.67 -25.47 18.53
C LEU A 5 14.64 -24.39 18.87
N LEU A 6 15.09 -23.43 19.66
CA LEU A 6 14.23 -22.43 20.29
C LEU A 6 13.48 -21.65 19.20
N ALA A 7 12.19 -21.98 19.04
CA ALA A 7 11.27 -21.12 18.32
C ALA A 7 11.41 -19.69 18.87
N ILE A 8 11.31 -18.69 18.00
CA ILE A 8 11.41 -17.29 18.42
C ILE A 8 10.30 -17.04 19.45
N ASP A 9 10.67 -16.52 20.64
CA ASP A 9 9.70 -16.18 21.67
C ASP A 9 8.70 -15.16 21.10
N PRO A 10 7.37 -15.43 21.12
CA PRO A 10 6.36 -14.48 20.66
C PRO A 10 6.34 -13.18 21.48
N VAL A 11 6.90 -13.17 22.70
CA VAL A 11 7.08 -11.97 23.54
C VAL A 11 8.35 -11.25 23.10
N ALA A 12 8.23 -10.01 22.65
CA ALA A 12 9.37 -9.19 22.25
C ALA A 12 10.13 -8.65 23.48
N PHE A 13 9.40 -8.17 24.47
CA PHE A 13 9.90 -7.68 25.74
C PHE A 13 8.76 -7.49 26.74
N GLU A 14 9.11 -7.40 28.02
CA GLU A 14 8.19 -7.04 29.09
C GLU A 14 8.36 -5.59 29.49
N LEU A 15 7.26 -4.88 29.66
CA LEU A 15 7.23 -3.49 30.09
C LEU A 15 6.24 -3.34 31.26
N PHE A 16 6.72 -2.97 32.44
CA PHE A 16 5.90 -2.81 33.65
C PHE A 16 5.03 -4.04 33.99
N GLY A 17 5.53 -5.27 33.72
CA GLY A 17 4.79 -6.51 33.95
C GLY A 17 3.76 -6.84 32.85
N LEU A 18 3.74 -6.09 31.73
CA LEU A 18 2.93 -6.39 30.56
C LEU A 18 3.80 -6.97 29.44
N GLU A 19 3.40 -8.10 28.88
CA GLU A 19 4.05 -8.73 27.74
C GLU A 19 3.75 -7.93 26.46
N VAL A 20 4.79 -7.40 25.81
CA VAL A 20 4.70 -6.80 24.49
C VAL A 20 5.07 -7.84 23.45
N ARG A 21 4.13 -8.27 22.63
CA ARG A 21 4.31 -9.31 21.63
C ARG A 21 4.74 -8.73 20.28
N TRP A 22 5.58 -9.46 19.55
CA TRP A 22 6.01 -9.11 18.20
C TRP A 22 4.84 -8.81 17.25
N TYR A 23 3.75 -9.58 17.40
CA TYR A 23 2.54 -9.39 16.61
C TYR A 23 1.96 -7.97 16.76
N ALA A 24 1.88 -7.46 17.98
CA ALA A 24 1.39 -6.10 18.25
C ALA A 24 2.32 -5.04 17.65
N LEU A 25 3.64 -5.25 17.75
CA LEU A 25 4.62 -4.34 17.15
C LEU A 25 4.52 -4.33 15.61
N CYS A 26 4.37 -5.49 14.98
CA CYS A 26 4.19 -5.60 13.54
C CYS A 26 2.94 -4.87 13.06
N ILE A 27 1.80 -5.03 13.75
CA ILE A 27 0.56 -4.31 13.41
C ILE A 27 0.75 -2.80 13.55
N LEU A 28 1.35 -2.36 14.66
CA LEU A 28 1.55 -0.94 14.93
C LEU A 28 2.50 -0.30 13.91
N CYS A 29 3.62 -0.95 13.61
CA CYS A 29 4.54 -0.54 12.56
C CYS A 29 3.84 -0.47 11.20
N GLY A 30 2.99 -1.46 10.88
CA GLY A 30 2.19 -1.47 9.65
C GLY A 30 1.23 -0.28 9.56
N ALA A 31 0.55 0.04 10.65
CA ALA A 31 -0.34 1.19 10.72
C ALA A 31 0.41 2.52 10.52
N PHE A 32 1.57 2.68 11.18
CA PHE A 32 2.41 3.86 10.99
C PHE A 32 3.01 3.97 9.59
N LEU A 33 3.43 2.86 8.97
CA LEU A 33 3.88 2.89 7.58
C LEU A 33 2.75 3.26 6.61
N THR A 34 1.54 2.73 6.84
CA THR A 34 0.36 3.12 6.07
C THR A 34 0.12 4.63 6.17
N LEU A 35 0.17 5.19 7.37
CA LEU A 35 0.05 6.64 7.60
C LEU A 35 1.17 7.41 6.91
N PHE A 36 2.42 6.99 7.08
CA PHE A 36 3.60 7.64 6.51
C PHE A 36 3.52 7.75 4.98
N PHE A 37 3.24 6.64 4.29
CA PHE A 37 3.12 6.65 2.83
C PHE A 37 1.90 7.43 2.36
N SER A 38 0.77 7.32 3.06
CA SER A 38 -0.42 8.11 2.77
C SER A 38 -0.17 9.62 2.92
N GLN A 39 0.58 10.04 3.95
CA GLN A 39 0.99 11.45 4.13
C GLN A 39 1.91 11.95 3.01
N ARG A 40 2.79 11.08 2.48
CA ARG A 40 3.63 11.45 1.33
C ARG A 40 2.80 11.65 0.08
N ILE A 41 1.80 10.80 -0.10
CA ILE A 41 0.92 10.88 -1.26
C ILE A 41 -0.02 12.08 -1.15
N ILE A 42 -0.66 12.30 -0.01
CA ILE A 42 -1.65 13.38 0.15
C ILE A 42 -1.03 14.77 -0.07
N LYS A 43 0.22 14.96 0.35
CA LYS A 43 0.97 16.19 0.09
C LYS A 43 1.16 16.45 -1.41
N SER A 44 1.33 15.40 -2.22
CA SER A 44 1.45 15.55 -3.68
C SER A 44 0.13 16.00 -4.34
N TYR A 45 -0.98 15.92 -3.60
CA TYR A 45 -2.29 16.44 -4.01
C TYR A 45 -2.60 17.83 -3.42
N GLY A 46 -1.62 18.49 -2.78
CA GLY A 46 -1.77 19.82 -2.21
C GLY A 46 -2.55 19.89 -0.88
N TYR A 47 -2.84 18.74 -0.26
CA TYR A 47 -3.49 18.69 1.04
C TYR A 47 -2.50 18.63 2.21
N GLY A 48 -2.87 19.22 3.34
CA GLY A 48 -2.12 19.11 4.60
C GLY A 48 -2.13 17.66 5.13
N LYS A 49 -1.04 17.28 5.78
CA LYS A 49 -0.91 15.97 6.43
C LYS A 49 -1.78 15.83 7.68
N GLU A 50 -2.20 16.95 8.25
CA GLU A 50 -2.97 17.06 9.48
C GLU A 50 -4.29 16.28 9.37
N LEU A 51 -4.95 16.37 8.20
CA LEU A 51 -6.17 15.61 7.91
C LEU A 51 -5.98 14.10 8.16
N LEU A 52 -4.85 13.53 7.67
CA LEU A 52 -4.58 12.10 7.84
C LEU A 52 -4.14 11.76 9.26
N ASN A 53 -3.45 12.66 9.97
CA ASN A 53 -3.09 12.45 11.36
C ASN A 53 -4.32 12.33 12.24
N ASP A 54 -5.23 13.29 12.09
CA ASP A 54 -6.47 13.31 12.85
C ASP A 54 -7.34 12.10 12.50
N MET A 55 -7.52 11.83 11.21
CA MET A 55 -8.24 10.65 10.76
C MET A 55 -7.65 9.35 11.31
N PHE A 56 -6.32 9.23 11.33
CA PHE A 56 -5.61 8.08 11.88
C PHE A 56 -5.85 7.94 13.39
N LEU A 57 -5.82 9.04 14.13
CA LEU A 57 -6.08 9.03 15.57
C LEU A 57 -7.50 8.51 15.87
N TYR A 58 -8.52 9.02 15.16
CA TYR A 58 -9.90 8.54 15.30
C TYR A 58 -10.04 7.07 14.88
N ALA A 59 -9.38 6.66 13.81
CA ALA A 59 -9.37 5.27 13.36
C ALA A 59 -8.66 4.34 14.37
N LEU A 60 -7.56 4.78 14.98
CA LEU A 60 -6.81 4.00 15.96
C LEU A 60 -7.63 3.79 17.24
N ILE A 61 -8.20 4.86 17.79
CA ILE A 61 -9.05 4.78 19.00
C ILE A 61 -10.31 3.93 18.71
N GLY A 62 -11.00 4.20 17.60
CA GLY A 62 -12.16 3.42 17.19
C GLY A 62 -11.81 1.95 16.93
N GLY A 63 -10.63 1.71 16.35
CA GLY A 63 -10.11 0.37 16.12
C GLY A 63 -9.88 -0.39 17.43
N LEU A 64 -9.22 0.21 18.38
CA LEU A 64 -8.96 -0.41 19.70
C LEU A 64 -10.27 -0.75 20.43
N ILE A 65 -11.21 0.16 20.47
CA ILE A 65 -12.54 -0.07 21.03
C ILE A 65 -13.27 -1.19 20.26
N GLY A 66 -13.19 -1.17 18.94
CA GLY A 66 -13.85 -2.13 18.07
C GLY A 66 -13.33 -3.55 18.26
N THR A 67 -12.00 -3.75 18.45
CA THR A 67 -11.45 -5.08 18.72
C THR A 67 -12.04 -5.69 19.97
N ARG A 68 -12.24 -4.90 21.03
CA ARG A 68 -12.82 -5.37 22.28
C ARG A 68 -14.31 -5.63 22.18
N ILE A 69 -15.07 -4.71 21.59
CA ILE A 69 -16.52 -4.87 21.39
C ILE A 69 -16.81 -6.16 20.60
N TRP A 70 -16.06 -6.38 19.51
CA TRP A 70 -16.28 -7.58 18.69
C TRP A 70 -15.99 -8.87 19.47
N TYR A 71 -14.90 -8.88 20.23
CA TYR A 71 -14.54 -10.03 21.07
C TYR A 71 -15.63 -10.33 22.11
N ILE A 72 -16.14 -9.29 22.81
CA ILE A 72 -17.22 -9.43 23.78
C ILE A 72 -18.48 -10.00 23.11
N LEU A 73 -18.85 -9.49 21.91
CA LEU A 73 -20.03 -9.97 21.19
C LEU A 73 -19.88 -11.43 20.73
N ALA A 74 -18.68 -11.81 20.30
CA ALA A 74 -18.41 -13.19 19.88
C ALA A 74 -18.43 -14.19 21.04
N ASN A 75 -18.01 -13.76 22.25
CA ASN A 75 -17.93 -14.60 23.44
C ASN A 75 -18.91 -14.18 24.54
N LEU A 76 -20.03 -13.55 24.17
CA LEU A 76 -20.97 -12.94 25.11
C LEU A 76 -21.45 -13.93 26.18
N HIS A 77 -21.65 -15.19 25.81
CA HIS A 77 -22.11 -16.26 26.70
C HIS A 77 -21.08 -16.51 27.84
N GLU A 78 -19.78 -16.49 27.52
CA GLU A 78 -18.71 -16.68 28.52
C GLU A 78 -18.68 -15.51 29.51
N PHE A 79 -18.79 -14.28 29.02
CA PHE A 79 -18.83 -13.08 29.86
C PHE A 79 -20.02 -13.07 30.81
N LEU A 80 -21.19 -13.50 30.35
CA LEU A 80 -22.40 -13.52 31.17
C LEU A 80 -22.34 -14.60 32.28
N GLN A 81 -21.44 -15.57 32.17
CA GLN A 81 -21.22 -16.59 33.20
C GLN A 81 -20.14 -16.22 34.22
N ALA A 82 -19.44 -15.09 34.07
CA ALA A 82 -18.30 -14.70 34.90
C ALA A 82 -18.62 -14.35 36.36
N GLY A 83 -19.89 -14.38 36.76
CA GLY A 83 -20.30 -14.12 38.12
C GLY A 83 -21.24 -12.94 38.31
N ASN A 84 -20.98 -12.04 39.26
CA ASN A 84 -21.81 -10.87 39.48
C ASN A 84 -21.59 -9.75 38.47
N ILE A 85 -22.50 -8.77 38.41
CA ILE A 85 -22.49 -7.71 37.39
C ILE A 85 -21.17 -6.90 37.36
N PHE A 86 -20.51 -6.74 38.51
CA PHE A 86 -19.23 -6.01 38.59
C PHE A 86 -18.09 -6.82 37.96
N GLU A 87 -18.06 -8.13 38.17
CA GLU A 87 -17.09 -9.06 37.56
C GLU A 87 -17.26 -9.12 36.06
N ILE A 88 -18.52 -9.16 35.57
CA ILE A 88 -18.86 -9.13 34.16
C ILE A 88 -18.35 -7.83 33.52
N ILE A 89 -18.65 -6.67 34.11
CA ILE A 89 -18.19 -5.37 33.59
C ILE A 89 -16.65 -5.29 33.63
N TRP A 90 -16.03 -5.74 34.70
CA TRP A 90 -14.58 -5.75 34.82
C TRP A 90 -13.94 -6.63 33.74
N ALA A 91 -14.44 -7.85 33.57
CA ALA A 91 -14.00 -8.75 32.51
C ALA A 91 -14.18 -8.17 31.11
N MET A 92 -15.23 -7.39 30.86
CA MET A 92 -15.45 -6.70 29.57
C MET A 92 -14.46 -5.56 29.33
N ILE A 93 -13.95 -4.90 30.38
CA ILE A 93 -13.04 -3.74 30.25
C ILE A 93 -11.57 -4.16 30.25
N SER A 94 -11.21 -5.28 30.88
CA SER A 94 -9.82 -5.73 31.04
C SER A 94 -9.20 -6.19 29.71
N VAL A 95 -8.70 -5.23 28.93
CA VAL A 95 -8.04 -5.47 27.64
C VAL A 95 -6.63 -6.06 27.78
N TRP A 96 -6.02 -5.91 28.94
CA TRP A 96 -4.68 -6.42 29.28
C TRP A 96 -4.64 -7.94 29.45
N ASP A 97 -5.77 -8.58 29.72
CA ASP A 97 -5.90 -10.03 29.82
C ASP A 97 -6.07 -10.70 28.43
N GLY A 98 -5.93 -9.92 27.37
CA GLY A 98 -6.12 -10.38 25.99
C GLY A 98 -7.56 -10.23 25.50
N GLY A 99 -7.96 -11.04 24.50
CA GLY A 99 -9.32 -11.01 23.94
C GLY A 99 -9.60 -9.79 23.07
N LEU A 100 -8.80 -9.63 22.03
CA LEU A 100 -8.94 -8.60 21.02
C LEU A 100 -9.20 -9.25 19.65
N ALA A 101 -10.34 -8.95 19.05
CA ALA A 101 -10.71 -9.47 17.73
C ALA A 101 -10.45 -8.43 16.63
N ILE A 102 -9.52 -8.72 15.74
CA ILE A 102 -9.07 -7.79 14.67
C ILE A 102 -10.21 -7.33 13.76
N GLN A 103 -11.23 -8.18 13.54
CA GLN A 103 -12.39 -7.87 12.70
C GLN A 103 -13.14 -6.62 13.17
N GLY A 104 -13.38 -6.54 14.49
CA GLY A 104 -14.02 -5.38 15.10
C GLY A 104 -13.16 -4.12 14.99
N GLY A 105 -11.85 -4.28 15.12
CA GLY A 105 -10.88 -3.19 14.95
C GLY A 105 -10.93 -2.59 13.55
N VAL A 106 -10.92 -3.42 12.54
CA VAL A 106 -11.01 -2.99 11.14
C VAL A 106 -12.35 -2.30 10.86
N LEU A 107 -13.47 -2.87 11.31
CA LEU A 107 -14.80 -2.32 11.07
C LEU A 107 -14.99 -0.96 11.76
N LEU A 108 -14.80 -0.91 13.08
CA LEU A 108 -15.06 0.31 13.84
C LEU A 108 -13.98 1.36 13.60
N GLY A 109 -12.72 0.97 13.44
CA GLY A 109 -11.63 1.89 13.06
C GLY A 109 -11.89 2.57 11.73
N THR A 110 -12.27 1.79 10.71
CA THR A 110 -12.65 2.33 9.41
C THR A 110 -13.86 3.26 9.52
N ALA A 111 -14.91 2.85 10.24
CA ALA A 111 -16.10 3.65 10.44
C ALA A 111 -15.79 4.99 11.14
N CYS A 112 -14.95 5.00 12.19
CA CYS A 112 -14.54 6.21 12.89
C CYS A 112 -13.69 7.12 12.01
N GLY A 113 -12.75 6.58 11.23
CA GLY A 113 -11.94 7.35 10.30
C GLY A 113 -12.78 8.02 9.21
N PHE A 114 -13.71 7.28 8.60
CA PHE A 114 -14.63 7.86 7.61
C PHE A 114 -15.63 8.84 8.25
N TRP A 115 -16.17 8.53 9.43
CA TRP A 115 -17.04 9.46 10.16
C TRP A 115 -16.33 10.79 10.39
N PHE A 116 -15.06 10.79 10.85
CA PHE A 116 -14.25 11.99 10.99
C PHE A 116 -14.16 12.76 9.67
N LEU A 117 -13.82 12.07 8.57
CA LEU A 117 -13.69 12.69 7.25
C LEU A 117 -15.00 13.33 6.75
N PHE A 118 -16.15 12.69 7.00
CA PHE A 118 -17.44 13.24 6.61
C PHE A 118 -17.88 14.42 7.47
N LYS A 119 -17.59 14.38 8.77
CA LYS A 119 -18.01 15.40 9.72
C LYS A 119 -17.17 16.68 9.64
N TYR A 120 -15.85 16.54 9.60
CA TYR A 120 -14.95 17.70 9.69
C TYR A 120 -14.48 18.20 8.32
N TYR A 121 -14.59 17.40 7.29
CA TYR A 121 -14.24 17.77 5.91
C TYR A 121 -15.42 17.51 4.95
N PRO A 122 -16.59 18.15 5.16
CA PRO A 122 -17.82 17.83 4.41
C PRO A 122 -17.76 18.27 2.94
N ASP A 123 -16.95 19.25 2.59
CA ASP A 123 -16.84 19.74 1.21
C ASP A 123 -16.25 18.66 0.29
N VAL A 124 -17.12 18.01 -0.49
CA VAL A 124 -16.75 16.93 -1.42
C VAL A 124 -15.93 17.45 -2.60
N LYS A 125 -16.10 18.71 -3.00
CA LYS A 125 -15.33 19.31 -4.10
C LYS A 125 -13.88 19.55 -3.67
N LYS A 126 -13.70 20.08 -2.47
CA LYS A 126 -12.38 20.34 -1.90
C LYS A 126 -11.70 19.07 -1.39
N TYR A 127 -12.46 18.14 -0.79
CA TYR A 127 -11.95 16.89 -0.22
C TYR A 127 -12.69 15.68 -0.81
N PRO A 128 -12.36 15.24 -2.05
CA PRO A 128 -13.03 14.10 -2.67
C PRO A 128 -12.80 12.80 -1.87
N LYS A 129 -13.86 12.21 -1.34
CA LYS A 129 -13.78 11.04 -0.46
C LYS A 129 -13.19 9.81 -1.16
N ALA A 130 -13.51 9.64 -2.46
CA ALA A 130 -12.95 8.59 -3.27
C ALA A 130 -11.44 8.74 -3.50
N LEU A 131 -10.94 9.98 -3.64
CA LEU A 131 -9.51 10.26 -3.69
C LEU A 131 -8.82 9.95 -2.35
N MET A 132 -9.46 10.29 -1.22
CA MET A 132 -8.93 9.95 0.10
C MET A 132 -8.83 8.43 0.28
N ALA A 133 -9.84 7.69 -0.17
CA ALA A 133 -9.79 6.23 -0.20
C ALA A 133 -8.64 5.70 -1.06
N ASP A 134 -8.42 6.26 -2.26
CA ASP A 134 -7.30 5.90 -3.13
C ASP A 134 -5.92 6.20 -2.50
N ILE A 135 -5.84 7.20 -1.63
CA ILE A 135 -4.59 7.56 -0.95
C ILE A 135 -4.30 6.58 0.19
N ILE A 136 -5.31 6.15 0.94
CA ILE A 136 -5.14 5.38 2.18
C ILE A 136 -5.18 3.87 1.92
N ILE A 137 -6.22 3.38 1.24
CA ILE A 137 -6.55 1.96 1.17
C ILE A 137 -5.44 1.12 0.52
N PRO A 138 -4.81 1.52 -0.62
CA PRO A 138 -3.71 0.74 -1.18
C PRO A 138 -2.50 0.59 -0.25
N ASN A 139 -2.27 1.57 0.63
CA ASN A 139 -1.18 1.50 1.61
C ASN A 139 -1.44 0.51 2.75
N ILE A 140 -2.66 -0.01 2.90
CA ILE A 140 -2.96 -1.08 3.85
C ILE A 140 -2.21 -2.38 3.48
N LEU A 141 -1.88 -2.59 2.18
CA LEU A 141 -1.09 -3.76 1.77
C LEU A 141 0.26 -3.85 2.50
N ILE A 142 0.94 -2.72 2.75
CA ILE A 142 2.20 -2.76 3.51
C ILE A 142 1.98 -3.13 4.99
N ALA A 143 0.85 -2.72 5.57
CA ALA A 143 0.48 -3.16 6.91
C ALA A 143 0.15 -4.66 6.95
N GLN A 144 -0.48 -5.18 5.90
CA GLN A 144 -0.73 -6.62 5.77
C GLN A 144 0.56 -7.42 5.63
N VAL A 145 1.56 -6.92 4.89
CA VAL A 145 2.90 -7.54 4.85
C VAL A 145 3.46 -7.70 6.26
N LEU A 146 3.47 -6.62 7.06
CA LEU A 146 3.99 -6.68 8.42
C LEU A 146 3.12 -7.55 9.34
N GLY A 147 1.79 -7.53 9.17
CA GLY A 147 0.89 -8.42 9.89
C GLY A 147 1.20 -9.90 9.66
N ARG A 148 1.63 -10.29 8.43
CA ARG A 148 2.09 -11.66 8.14
C ARG A 148 3.38 -12.02 8.87
N TRP A 149 4.31 -11.10 9.04
CA TRP A 149 5.46 -11.32 9.91
C TRP A 149 5.06 -11.50 11.37
N GLY A 150 4.01 -10.79 11.82
CA GLY A 150 3.42 -11.04 13.13
C GLY A 150 2.92 -12.48 13.31
N ASN A 151 2.21 -13.02 12.29
CA ASN A 151 1.79 -14.42 12.30
C ASN A 151 2.99 -15.40 12.34
N PHE A 152 4.09 -15.07 11.65
CA PHE A 152 5.32 -15.85 11.71
C PHE A 152 5.88 -15.92 13.14
N PHE A 153 5.99 -14.80 13.83
CA PHE A 153 6.49 -14.77 15.21
C PHE A 153 5.58 -15.53 16.19
N ASN A 154 4.27 -15.51 15.95
CA ASN A 154 3.31 -16.25 16.79
C ASN A 154 3.15 -17.71 16.37
N GLN A 155 3.82 -18.18 15.32
CA GLN A 155 3.62 -19.53 14.73
C GLN A 155 2.14 -19.82 14.44
N GLU A 156 1.43 -18.88 13.83
CA GLU A 156 0.02 -19.00 13.52
C GLU A 156 -0.28 -18.73 12.03
N VAL A 157 -1.42 -19.23 11.56
CA VAL A 157 -1.90 -18.96 10.19
C VAL A 157 -0.92 -19.45 9.11
N TYR A 158 -0.20 -20.52 9.38
CA TYR A 158 0.68 -21.18 8.43
C TYR A 158 -0.11 -22.10 7.46
N GLY A 159 0.59 -22.64 6.46
CA GLY A 159 0.01 -23.56 5.49
C GLY A 159 0.06 -25.02 5.94
N LYS A 160 -0.42 -25.92 5.06
CA LYS A 160 -0.38 -27.35 5.27
C LYS A 160 1.06 -27.85 5.43
N CYS A 161 1.24 -28.92 6.18
CA CYS A 161 2.54 -29.57 6.30
C CYS A 161 2.93 -30.27 5.00
N VAL A 162 4.16 -30.05 4.57
CA VAL A 162 4.77 -30.60 3.35
C VAL A 162 6.21 -31.00 3.63
N ASP A 163 6.78 -31.87 2.78
CA ASP A 163 8.16 -32.30 2.86
C ASP A 163 9.12 -31.09 2.88
N SER A 164 10.01 -31.05 3.86
CA SER A 164 10.98 -29.96 4.08
C SER A 164 11.93 -29.75 2.91
N SER A 165 12.22 -30.79 2.13
CA SER A 165 13.11 -30.75 0.95
C SER A 165 12.70 -29.69 -0.08
N SER A 166 11.41 -29.37 -0.16
CA SER A 166 10.88 -28.34 -1.06
C SER A 166 11.25 -26.90 -0.63
N TRP A 167 11.71 -26.70 0.60
CA TRP A 167 11.93 -25.40 1.23
C TRP A 167 13.34 -25.20 1.78
N GLU A 168 14.28 -26.12 1.51
CA GLU A 168 15.68 -26.05 1.94
C GLU A 168 16.43 -24.78 1.52
N PHE A 169 15.92 -24.08 0.50
CA PHE A 169 16.49 -22.80 0.04
C PHE A 169 16.21 -21.63 1.00
N LEU A 170 15.29 -21.79 1.95
CA LEU A 170 14.98 -20.74 2.94
C LEU A 170 16.05 -20.66 4.02
N PRO A 171 16.23 -19.46 4.62
CA PRO A 171 17.08 -19.30 5.80
C PRO A 171 16.64 -20.21 6.95
N GLU A 172 17.60 -20.76 7.66
CA GLU A 172 17.40 -21.74 8.76
C GLU A 172 16.41 -21.23 9.81
N PHE A 173 16.49 -19.96 10.21
CA PHE A 173 15.53 -19.38 11.19
C PHE A 173 14.06 -19.41 10.73
N ILE A 174 13.80 -19.44 9.42
CA ILE A 174 12.44 -19.59 8.88
C ILE A 174 12.02 -21.05 8.94
N ILE A 175 12.92 -21.96 8.59
CA ILE A 175 12.67 -23.39 8.63
C ILE A 175 12.36 -23.81 10.07
N ASP A 176 13.17 -23.39 11.02
CA ASP A 176 13.01 -23.70 12.45
C ASP A 176 11.67 -23.19 12.99
N GLN A 177 11.31 -21.95 12.66
CA GLN A 177 10.05 -21.34 13.10
C GLN A 177 8.82 -22.00 12.47
N MET A 178 8.94 -22.56 11.25
CA MET A 178 7.88 -23.28 10.55
C MET A 178 7.87 -24.78 10.81
N SER A 179 8.78 -25.31 11.61
CA SER A 179 8.84 -26.73 12.03
C SER A 179 7.82 -27.05 13.13
N VAL A 180 6.54 -26.77 12.82
CA VAL A 180 5.38 -26.98 13.72
C VAL A 180 4.62 -28.27 13.40
N CYS A 181 5.08 -29.05 12.41
CA CYS A 181 4.44 -30.27 11.95
C CYS A 181 4.72 -31.45 12.89
N HIS A 182 3.85 -32.45 12.88
CA HIS A 182 4.02 -33.65 13.70
C HIS A 182 5.21 -34.53 13.26
N SER A 183 5.53 -34.51 11.95
CA SER A 183 6.67 -35.23 11.39
C SER A 183 7.90 -34.31 11.38
N PRO A 184 9.06 -34.74 11.89
CA PRO A 184 10.30 -33.93 11.82
C PRO A 184 10.85 -33.79 10.39
N ALA A 185 10.33 -34.54 9.42
CA ALA A 185 10.68 -34.39 8.00
C ALA A 185 9.82 -33.33 7.29
N ASP A 186 8.76 -32.85 7.94
CA ASP A 186 7.79 -31.94 7.34
C ASP A 186 7.93 -30.51 7.92
N ILE A 187 7.65 -29.53 7.07
CA ILE A 187 7.58 -28.12 7.42
C ILE A 187 6.22 -27.55 7.02
N ALA A 188 5.70 -26.64 7.81
CA ALA A 188 4.50 -25.90 7.44
C ALA A 188 4.81 -24.91 6.31
N VAL A 189 4.00 -24.90 5.25
CA VAL A 189 4.18 -23.97 4.14
C VAL A 189 4.20 -22.52 4.67
N PRO A 190 5.25 -21.73 4.39
CA PRO A 190 5.44 -20.38 4.93
C PRO A 190 4.52 -19.37 4.24
N LEU A 191 3.21 -19.47 4.51
CA LEU A 191 2.20 -18.57 3.91
C LEU A 191 2.45 -17.10 4.26
N PHE A 192 3.05 -16.81 5.41
CA PHE A 192 3.43 -15.46 5.78
C PHE A 192 4.37 -14.81 4.75
N LEU A 193 5.33 -15.58 4.25
CA LEU A 193 6.31 -15.12 3.26
C LEU A 193 5.69 -14.99 1.88
N ILE A 194 4.94 -16.02 1.45
CA ILE A 194 4.29 -16.03 0.13
C ILE A 194 3.30 -14.87 0.02
N GLU A 195 2.36 -14.76 0.96
CA GLU A 195 1.36 -13.69 0.97
C GLU A 195 2.03 -12.33 1.20
N GLY A 196 3.07 -12.27 2.03
CA GLY A 196 3.87 -11.08 2.26
C GLY A 196 4.50 -10.54 0.98
N ILE A 197 5.18 -11.39 0.20
CA ILE A 197 5.79 -11.00 -1.09
C ILE A 197 4.72 -10.56 -2.09
N ILE A 198 3.63 -11.32 -2.24
CA ILE A 198 2.55 -10.97 -3.16
C ILE A 198 1.92 -9.62 -2.80
N ASN A 199 1.62 -9.39 -1.52
CA ASN A 199 1.06 -8.12 -1.05
C ASN A 199 2.05 -6.96 -1.17
N PHE A 200 3.34 -7.19 -0.98
CA PHE A 200 4.37 -6.17 -1.19
C PHE A 200 4.46 -5.76 -2.67
N VAL A 201 4.44 -6.73 -3.58
CA VAL A 201 4.37 -6.47 -5.03
C VAL A 201 3.09 -5.73 -5.38
N GLY A 202 1.93 -6.15 -4.84
CA GLY A 202 0.65 -5.46 -5.00
C GLY A 202 0.69 -4.02 -4.52
N TRP A 203 1.32 -3.77 -3.37
CA TRP A 203 1.51 -2.42 -2.84
C TRP A 203 2.32 -1.54 -3.79
N ILE A 204 3.45 -2.04 -4.31
CA ILE A 204 4.26 -1.31 -5.30
C ILE A 204 3.43 -1.02 -6.55
N LEU A 205 2.76 -2.04 -7.10
CA LEU A 205 1.98 -1.92 -8.32
C LEU A 205 0.83 -0.91 -8.17
N ILE A 206 0.03 -1.01 -7.11
CA ILE A 206 -1.16 -0.18 -6.93
C ILE A 206 -0.78 1.24 -6.48
N THR A 207 0.09 1.33 -5.47
CA THR A 207 0.42 2.63 -4.85
C THR A 207 1.33 3.48 -5.72
N PHE A 208 2.26 2.88 -6.45
CA PHE A 208 3.22 3.63 -7.25
C PHE A 208 2.98 3.46 -8.76
N VAL A 209 2.93 2.23 -9.28
CA VAL A 209 2.84 2.04 -10.73
C VAL A 209 1.49 2.51 -11.26
N LEU A 210 0.37 1.92 -10.79
CA LEU A 210 -0.96 2.29 -11.30
C LEU A 210 -1.33 3.74 -10.96
N ARG A 211 -0.98 4.21 -9.76
CA ARG A 211 -1.26 5.60 -9.36
C ARG A 211 -0.72 6.60 -10.35
N TYR A 212 0.47 6.36 -10.83
CA TYR A 212 1.23 7.34 -11.57
C TYR A 212 1.27 7.06 -13.08
N CYS A 213 1.09 5.83 -13.49
CA CYS A 213 1.04 5.46 -14.91
C CYS A 213 -0.36 5.61 -15.49
N TRP A 214 -1.39 5.39 -14.69
CA TRP A 214 -2.77 5.49 -15.15
C TRP A 214 -3.39 6.86 -14.79
N MET A 215 -2.94 7.91 -15.48
CA MET A 215 -3.29 9.30 -15.18
C MET A 215 -4.78 9.64 -15.44
N LYS A 216 -5.41 8.94 -16.37
CA LYS A 216 -6.85 9.16 -16.69
C LYS A 216 -7.81 8.33 -15.84
N ARG A 217 -7.31 7.67 -14.78
CA ARG A 217 -8.20 6.93 -13.87
C ARG A 217 -9.12 7.90 -13.11
N LYS A 218 -10.29 7.40 -12.75
CA LYS A 218 -11.21 8.11 -11.85
C LYS A 218 -10.82 7.88 -10.40
N ASP A 219 -11.17 8.82 -9.51
CA ASP A 219 -10.99 8.65 -8.07
C ASP A 219 -11.78 7.42 -7.57
N GLY A 220 -11.20 6.64 -6.67
CA GLY A 220 -11.77 5.42 -6.12
C GLY A 220 -11.32 4.12 -6.81
N TYR A 221 -10.63 4.22 -7.97
CA TYR A 221 -10.17 3.03 -8.70
C TYR A 221 -9.08 2.27 -7.96
N LEU A 222 -8.13 2.96 -7.34
CA LEU A 222 -7.02 2.27 -6.66
C LEU A 222 -7.51 1.55 -5.41
N ALA A 223 -8.46 2.14 -4.70
CA ALA A 223 -9.12 1.49 -3.58
C ALA A 223 -9.90 0.24 -4.03
N ALA A 224 -10.63 0.33 -5.14
CA ALA A 224 -11.35 -0.82 -5.70
C ALA A 224 -10.40 -1.93 -6.18
N ILE A 225 -9.28 -1.57 -6.82
CA ILE A 225 -8.25 -2.54 -7.26
C ILE A 225 -7.58 -3.20 -6.06
N TYR A 226 -7.37 -2.48 -4.94
CA TYR A 226 -6.89 -3.10 -3.71
C TYR A 226 -7.82 -4.23 -3.23
N PHE A 227 -9.15 -4.01 -3.20
CA PHE A 227 -10.09 -5.05 -2.79
C PHE A 227 -10.07 -6.25 -3.74
N ILE A 228 -9.99 -6.01 -5.05
CA ILE A 228 -9.87 -7.08 -6.04
C ILE A 228 -8.55 -7.85 -5.84
N TRP A 229 -7.43 -7.15 -5.69
CA TRP A 229 -6.11 -7.76 -5.47
C TRP A 229 -6.11 -8.64 -4.24
N TYR A 230 -6.47 -8.05 -3.10
CA TYR A 230 -6.47 -8.77 -1.82
C TYR A 230 -7.44 -9.94 -1.81
N GLY A 231 -8.65 -9.75 -2.37
CA GLY A 231 -9.62 -10.83 -2.50
C GLY A 231 -9.10 -12.00 -3.34
N ILE A 232 -8.47 -11.73 -4.49
CA ILE A 232 -7.89 -12.78 -5.34
C ILE A 232 -6.74 -13.49 -4.61
N VAL A 233 -5.81 -12.75 -3.99
CA VAL A 233 -4.69 -13.33 -3.24
C VAL A 233 -5.21 -14.28 -2.15
N ARG A 234 -6.21 -13.84 -1.39
CA ARG A 234 -6.83 -14.69 -0.35
C ARG A 234 -7.52 -15.93 -0.92
N LEU A 235 -8.27 -15.81 -2.00
CA LEU A 235 -8.91 -16.95 -2.67
C LEU A 235 -7.89 -17.97 -3.16
N CYS A 236 -6.74 -17.53 -3.68
CA CYS A 236 -5.69 -18.42 -4.18
C CYS A 236 -4.91 -19.10 -3.04
N LEU A 237 -4.72 -18.42 -1.91
CA LEU A 237 -3.89 -18.95 -0.82
C LEU A 237 -4.69 -19.73 0.24
N GLU A 238 -6.01 -19.55 0.34
CA GLU A 238 -6.83 -20.25 1.33
C GLU A 238 -6.78 -21.77 1.23
N PRO A 239 -6.74 -22.40 0.04
CA PRO A 239 -6.62 -23.85 -0.08
C PRO A 239 -5.30 -24.41 0.45
N LEU A 240 -4.25 -23.57 0.52
CA LEU A 240 -2.93 -23.95 1.03
C LEU A 240 -2.82 -23.83 2.55
N ARG A 241 -3.81 -23.22 3.18
CA ARG A 241 -3.86 -22.96 4.62
C ARG A 241 -4.18 -24.23 5.39
N ASP A 242 -3.58 -24.38 6.56
CA ASP A 242 -3.92 -25.48 7.47
C ASP A 242 -5.35 -25.38 7.95
N GLU A 243 -6.05 -26.51 8.06
CA GLU A 243 -7.47 -26.60 8.39
C GLU A 243 -7.77 -26.08 9.80
N SER A 244 -6.81 -26.18 10.74
CA SER A 244 -6.96 -25.68 12.09
C SER A 244 -7.22 -24.17 12.20
N PHE A 245 -6.79 -23.40 11.16
CA PHE A 245 -7.00 -21.96 11.09
C PHE A 245 -8.16 -21.56 10.18
N GLN A 246 -8.93 -22.50 9.68
CA GLN A 246 -10.09 -22.23 8.80
C GLN A 246 -11.38 -22.21 9.61
N MET A 247 -12.04 -21.05 9.68
CA MET A 247 -13.39 -20.95 10.18
C MET A 247 -14.36 -21.24 9.04
N SER A 248 -15.24 -22.23 9.18
CA SER A 248 -16.23 -22.59 8.19
C SER A 248 -17.62 -22.04 8.52
N VAL A 249 -18.39 -21.73 7.48
CA VAL A 249 -19.81 -21.30 7.57
C VAL A 249 -20.69 -22.33 6.88
N GLY A 250 -21.79 -22.69 7.55
CA GLY A 250 -22.80 -23.60 7.02
C GLY A 250 -22.47 -25.08 7.15
N ALA A 251 -23.43 -25.93 6.77
CA ALA A 251 -23.31 -27.39 6.85
C ALA A 251 -22.27 -27.99 5.87
N GLU A 252 -21.89 -27.25 4.82
CA GLU A 252 -20.94 -27.68 3.78
C GLU A 252 -19.49 -27.30 4.09
N GLY A 253 -19.23 -26.62 5.21
CA GLY A 253 -17.86 -26.33 5.65
C GLY A 253 -17.10 -25.31 4.77
N ILE A 254 -17.78 -24.41 4.06
CA ILE A 254 -17.12 -23.39 3.24
C ILE A 254 -16.33 -22.42 4.14
N PRO A 255 -15.02 -22.21 3.90
CA PRO A 255 -14.25 -21.26 4.70
C PRO A 255 -14.82 -19.84 4.63
N THR A 256 -15.05 -19.24 5.80
CA THR A 256 -15.58 -17.86 5.91
C THR A 256 -14.73 -16.86 5.14
N SER A 257 -13.42 -17.07 5.15
CA SER A 257 -12.45 -16.25 4.42
C SER A 257 -12.67 -16.27 2.90
N MET A 258 -13.06 -17.40 2.32
CA MET A 258 -13.37 -17.51 0.88
C MET A 258 -14.61 -16.69 0.52
N VAL A 259 -15.66 -16.75 1.37
CA VAL A 259 -16.88 -15.95 1.17
C VAL A 259 -16.55 -14.46 1.22
N MET A 260 -15.83 -14.03 2.26
CA MET A 260 -15.46 -12.62 2.43
C MET A 260 -14.55 -12.13 1.28
N SER A 261 -13.60 -12.96 0.84
CA SER A 261 -12.71 -12.65 -0.26
C SER A 261 -13.44 -12.51 -1.59
N SER A 262 -14.42 -13.37 -1.83
CA SER A 262 -15.32 -13.26 -3.00
C SER A 262 -16.12 -11.96 -2.97
N LEU A 263 -16.62 -11.56 -1.79
CA LEU A 263 -17.32 -10.29 -1.61
C LEU A 263 -16.38 -9.09 -1.86
N TYR A 264 -15.11 -9.16 -1.49
CA TYR A 264 -14.12 -8.11 -1.81
C TYR A 264 -13.91 -7.98 -3.31
N VAL A 265 -13.76 -9.08 -4.04
CA VAL A 265 -13.61 -9.07 -5.51
C VAL A 265 -14.84 -8.49 -6.19
N ILE A 266 -16.02 -9.03 -5.85
CA ILE A 266 -17.29 -8.56 -6.42
C ILE A 266 -17.53 -7.08 -6.08
N GLY A 267 -17.33 -6.70 -4.82
CA GLY A 267 -17.48 -5.32 -4.36
C GLY A 267 -16.53 -4.36 -5.08
N GLY A 268 -15.27 -4.73 -5.24
CA GLY A 268 -14.29 -3.94 -6.00
C GLY A 268 -14.70 -3.75 -7.46
N ILE A 269 -15.16 -4.80 -8.13
CA ILE A 269 -15.67 -4.72 -9.51
C ILE A 269 -16.90 -3.81 -9.57
N LEU A 270 -17.87 -3.98 -8.67
CA LEU A 270 -19.06 -3.15 -8.61
C LEU A 270 -18.73 -1.67 -8.39
N VAL A 271 -17.78 -1.36 -7.51
CA VAL A 271 -17.30 0.02 -7.27
C VAL A 271 -16.73 0.61 -8.56
N ILE A 272 -15.90 -0.12 -9.32
CA ILE A 272 -15.37 0.33 -10.61
C ILE A 272 -16.51 0.60 -11.60
N LEU A 273 -17.49 -0.29 -11.70
CA LEU A 273 -18.65 -0.13 -12.57
C LEU A 273 -19.47 1.11 -12.19
N LEU A 274 -19.76 1.32 -10.90
CA LEU A 274 -20.48 2.48 -10.39
C LEU A 274 -19.73 3.79 -10.63
N ILE A 275 -18.41 3.81 -10.41
CA ILE A 275 -17.57 4.97 -10.71
C ILE A 275 -17.60 5.28 -12.22
N ASN A 276 -17.55 4.26 -13.07
CA ASN A 276 -17.65 4.44 -14.51
C ASN A 276 -19.00 5.01 -14.96
N TYR A 277 -20.05 4.58 -14.34
CA TYR A 277 -21.39 5.03 -14.65
C TYR A 277 -21.62 6.50 -14.24
N ASN A 278 -21.16 6.91 -13.05
CA ASN A 278 -21.56 8.19 -12.46
C ASN A 278 -20.47 9.28 -12.43
N ALA A 279 -19.18 8.96 -12.57
CA ALA A 279 -18.13 9.94 -12.31
C ALA A 279 -17.72 10.75 -13.54
N LYS A 280 -17.57 12.07 -13.38
CA LYS A 280 -16.82 12.92 -14.29
C LYS A 280 -15.34 12.55 -14.21
N ARG A 281 -14.65 12.40 -15.34
CA ARG A 281 -13.19 12.21 -15.37
C ARG A 281 -12.52 13.42 -14.76
N LYS A 282 -11.66 13.17 -13.77
CA LYS A 282 -10.71 14.18 -13.29
C LYS A 282 -9.40 13.95 -14.02
N ASP A 283 -8.95 14.97 -14.75
CA ASP A 283 -7.61 14.98 -15.30
C ASP A 283 -6.62 15.21 -14.13
N LEU A 284 -5.64 14.31 -14.01
CA LEU A 284 -4.60 14.37 -13.00
C LEU A 284 -3.39 15.21 -13.42
N TYR A 285 -3.57 16.04 -14.46
CA TYR A 285 -2.50 16.93 -14.92
C TYR A 285 -2.12 18.02 -13.92
N GLY A 286 -2.89 18.21 -12.85
CA GLY A 286 -2.75 19.31 -11.90
C GLY A 286 -1.62 19.25 -10.89
N GLN A 287 -0.65 18.36 -11.03
CA GLN A 287 0.40 18.28 -10.00
C GLN A 287 1.78 18.63 -10.54
N ILE A 288 2.13 19.89 -10.35
CA ILE A 288 3.48 20.41 -10.59
C ILE A 288 4.37 19.94 -9.44
N GLU A 289 5.26 18.98 -9.71
CA GLU A 289 6.29 18.60 -8.73
C GLU A 289 7.50 19.54 -8.88
N ALA A 290 7.87 20.23 -7.80
CA ALA A 290 9.09 21.03 -7.79
C ALA A 290 10.30 20.17 -8.18
N PRO A 291 11.24 20.64 -9.03
CA PRO A 291 12.40 19.86 -9.49
C PRO A 291 13.24 19.27 -8.36
N LYS A 292 13.35 19.99 -7.23
CA LYS A 292 14.04 19.50 -6.01
C LYS A 292 13.32 18.32 -5.36
N GLU A 293 12.00 18.28 -5.40
CA GLU A 293 11.22 17.16 -4.86
C GLU A 293 11.35 15.92 -5.73
N VAL A 294 11.42 16.06 -7.07
CA VAL A 294 11.71 14.95 -7.99
C VAL A 294 13.07 14.35 -7.68
N LEU A 295 14.10 15.19 -7.48
CA LEU A 295 15.43 14.71 -7.11
C LEU A 295 15.44 13.97 -5.78
N LYS A 296 14.82 14.55 -4.75
CA LYS A 296 14.71 13.95 -3.41
C LYS A 296 13.97 12.61 -3.42
N LYS A 297 12.87 12.52 -4.16
CA LYS A 297 12.12 11.26 -4.34
C LYS A 297 12.97 10.20 -5.04
N ASN A 298 13.71 10.57 -6.07
CA ASN A 298 14.60 9.64 -6.80
C ASN A 298 15.67 9.05 -5.90
N ILE A 299 16.28 9.84 -5.02
CA ILE A 299 17.28 9.37 -4.07
C ILE A 299 16.63 8.44 -3.02
N LEU A 300 15.51 8.85 -2.42
CA LEU A 300 14.85 8.09 -1.34
C LEU A 300 14.28 6.74 -1.79
N THR A 301 13.91 6.62 -3.06
CA THR A 301 13.24 5.41 -3.59
C THR A 301 14.16 4.54 -4.43
N LEU A 302 15.49 4.72 -4.33
CA LEU A 302 16.49 3.95 -5.10
C LEU A 302 16.11 3.83 -6.59
N SER A 303 15.74 4.96 -7.20
CA SER A 303 15.35 5.09 -8.61
C SER A 303 13.96 4.58 -9.02
N ILE A 304 13.16 4.00 -8.14
CA ILE A 304 11.76 3.63 -8.48
C ILE A 304 10.96 4.89 -8.85
N ALA A 305 11.13 5.98 -8.09
CA ALA A 305 10.50 7.26 -8.43
C ALA A 305 11.03 7.83 -9.76
N ASN A 306 12.26 7.53 -10.14
CA ASN A 306 12.81 7.97 -11.43
C ASN A 306 12.17 7.24 -12.62
N ALA A 307 11.97 5.93 -12.50
CA ALA A 307 11.24 5.16 -13.51
C ALA A 307 9.82 5.71 -13.70
N TYR A 308 9.16 6.01 -12.61
CA TYR A 308 7.87 6.62 -12.56
C TYR A 308 7.84 8.04 -13.18
N TYR A 309 8.76 8.90 -12.80
CA TYR A 309 8.90 10.24 -13.38
C TYR A 309 9.10 10.17 -14.90
N LYS A 310 9.98 9.28 -15.37
CA LYS A 310 10.20 9.04 -16.81
C LYS A 310 8.91 8.64 -17.53
N MET A 311 8.15 7.73 -16.93
CA MET A 311 6.90 7.25 -17.53
C MET A 311 5.82 8.34 -17.63
N ARG A 312 5.71 9.21 -16.63
CA ARG A 312 4.82 10.36 -16.65
C ARG A 312 5.21 11.36 -17.75
N THR A 313 6.50 11.70 -17.80
CA THR A 313 7.06 12.63 -18.79
C THR A 313 6.87 12.10 -20.22
N THR A 314 7.21 10.83 -20.45
CA THR A 314 7.05 10.21 -21.77
C THR A 314 5.61 10.21 -22.23
N LYS A 315 4.68 9.87 -21.35
CA LYS A 315 3.25 9.83 -21.67
C LYS A 315 2.70 11.22 -22.02
N TYR A 316 3.15 12.26 -21.31
CA TYR A 316 2.75 13.62 -21.58
C TYR A 316 3.31 14.12 -22.94
N LEU A 317 4.62 14.02 -23.14
CA LEU A 317 5.29 14.52 -24.33
C LEU A 317 4.94 13.75 -25.61
N SER A 318 4.50 12.52 -25.47
CA SER A 318 4.18 11.66 -26.61
C SER A 318 2.68 11.57 -26.93
N ARG A 319 1.84 12.35 -26.27
CA ARG A 319 0.38 12.28 -26.43
C ARG A 319 -0.11 12.55 -27.85
N ASN A 320 0.64 13.32 -28.63
CA ASN A 320 0.32 13.72 -30.00
C ASN A 320 1.04 12.90 -31.08
N LEU A 321 1.85 11.90 -30.67
CA LEU A 321 2.60 11.06 -31.62
C LEU A 321 1.82 9.78 -31.94
N GLU A 322 1.54 9.53 -33.22
CA GLU A 322 0.76 8.37 -33.68
C GLU A 322 1.44 7.02 -33.47
N ASN A 323 2.79 6.95 -33.55
CA ASN A 323 3.57 5.72 -33.35
C ASN A 323 4.53 5.82 -32.18
N ASN A 324 4.07 5.45 -30.99
CA ASN A 324 4.86 5.71 -29.80
C ASN A 324 5.05 4.49 -28.89
N ASN A 325 6.30 4.03 -28.84
CA ASN A 325 6.75 2.98 -27.93
C ASN A 325 7.16 3.56 -26.55
N PHE A 326 6.40 4.54 -26.02
CA PHE A 326 6.76 5.21 -24.77
C PHE A 326 6.94 4.23 -23.59
N GLY A 327 6.17 3.15 -23.54
CA GLY A 327 6.29 2.12 -22.52
C GLY A 327 7.64 1.38 -22.58
N LEU A 328 8.09 1.02 -23.80
CA LEU A 328 9.37 0.38 -24.02
C LEU A 328 10.53 1.34 -23.72
N ASP A 329 10.46 2.59 -24.17
CA ASP A 329 11.48 3.59 -23.88
C ASP A 329 11.62 3.84 -22.38
N THR A 330 10.51 3.90 -21.65
CA THR A 330 10.49 4.06 -20.20
C THR A 330 11.09 2.85 -19.48
N PHE A 331 10.70 1.65 -19.90
CA PHE A 331 11.23 0.41 -19.36
C PHE A 331 12.74 0.30 -19.58
N MET A 332 13.20 0.49 -20.82
CA MET A 332 14.62 0.45 -21.17
C MET A 332 15.44 1.50 -20.42
N ALA A 333 14.91 2.72 -20.29
CA ALA A 333 15.56 3.78 -19.50
C ALA A 333 15.53 3.52 -17.97
N SER A 334 14.72 2.61 -17.49
CA SER A 334 14.67 2.26 -16.07
C SER A 334 15.63 1.13 -15.71
N VAL A 335 15.86 0.20 -16.66
CA VAL A 335 16.68 -1.00 -16.45
C VAL A 335 18.11 -0.84 -16.98
N CYS A 336 18.28 -0.11 -18.09
CA CYS A 336 19.56 0.02 -18.78
C CYS A 336 20.15 1.44 -18.65
N PRO A 337 21.24 1.65 -17.86
CA PRO A 337 21.85 2.96 -17.69
C PRO A 337 22.35 3.59 -19.01
N PHE A 338 22.83 2.77 -19.94
CA PHE A 338 23.31 3.26 -21.24
C PHE A 338 22.18 3.81 -22.14
N TYR A 339 20.94 3.44 -21.86
CA TYR A 339 19.78 3.96 -22.57
C TYR A 339 19.38 5.37 -22.11
N TRP A 340 19.86 5.84 -20.95
CA TRP A 340 19.52 7.15 -20.38
C TRP A 340 19.81 8.30 -21.33
N PHE A 341 20.98 8.28 -21.96
CA PHE A 341 21.36 9.33 -22.91
C PHE A 341 20.36 9.43 -24.06
N LYS A 342 20.02 8.30 -24.67
CA LYS A 342 19.04 8.22 -25.77
C LYS A 342 17.66 8.70 -25.29
N PHE A 343 17.25 8.30 -24.10
CA PHE A 343 15.99 8.69 -23.49
C PHE A 343 15.90 10.19 -23.27
N TYR A 344 16.86 10.78 -22.56
CA TYR A 344 16.82 12.20 -22.23
C TYR A 344 17.04 13.11 -23.46
N LYS A 345 17.79 12.66 -24.46
CA LYS A 345 17.90 13.36 -25.73
C LYS A 345 16.53 13.42 -26.44
N LYS A 346 15.88 12.27 -26.64
CA LYS A 346 14.59 12.16 -27.32
C LYS A 346 13.49 12.98 -26.62
N TYR A 347 13.32 12.77 -25.32
CA TYR A 347 12.24 13.43 -24.57
C TYR A 347 12.57 14.88 -24.20
N GLY A 348 13.86 15.24 -24.14
CA GLY A 348 14.29 16.63 -24.06
C GLY A 348 13.96 17.41 -25.32
N GLU A 349 14.21 16.85 -26.51
CA GLU A 349 13.82 17.45 -27.79
C GLU A 349 12.31 17.65 -27.89
N LEU A 350 11.52 16.65 -27.52
CA LEU A 350 10.06 16.77 -27.50
C LEU A 350 9.57 17.85 -26.52
N CYS A 351 10.19 17.98 -25.35
CA CYS A 351 9.87 19.02 -24.39
C CYS A 351 10.19 20.42 -24.94
N VAL A 352 11.35 20.60 -25.58
CA VAL A 352 11.74 21.87 -26.19
C VAL A 352 10.83 22.25 -27.35
N ASN A 353 10.46 21.32 -28.21
CA ASN A 353 9.53 21.56 -29.30
C ASN A 353 8.17 22.04 -28.76
N GLU A 354 7.62 21.37 -27.77
CA GLU A 354 6.36 21.77 -27.14
C GLU A 354 6.45 23.15 -26.46
N LEU A 355 7.57 23.47 -25.80
CA LEU A 355 7.82 24.79 -25.22
C LEU A 355 7.88 25.89 -26.30
N ASN A 356 8.58 25.61 -27.39
CA ASN A 356 8.70 26.56 -28.49
C ASN A 356 7.36 26.80 -29.21
N GLU A 357 6.57 25.74 -29.47
CA GLU A 357 5.24 25.84 -30.04
C GLU A 357 4.30 26.70 -29.20
N ARG A 358 4.47 26.70 -27.88
CA ARG A 358 3.68 27.48 -26.93
C ARG A 358 4.26 28.87 -26.61
N GLY A 359 5.44 29.18 -27.12
CA GLY A 359 6.14 30.45 -26.81
C GLY A 359 6.59 30.54 -25.34
N LEU A 360 6.83 29.41 -24.67
CA LEU A 360 7.23 29.36 -23.27
C LEU A 360 8.76 29.22 -23.13
N ILE A 361 9.32 29.84 -22.11
CA ILE A 361 10.74 29.71 -21.73
C ILE A 361 10.80 29.14 -20.32
N VAL A 362 11.71 28.18 -20.10
CA VAL A 362 11.90 27.55 -18.80
C VAL A 362 12.54 28.51 -17.81
N GLU A 363 11.95 28.65 -16.63
CA GLU A 363 12.47 29.52 -15.56
C GLU A 363 13.94 29.22 -15.24
N GLY A 364 14.75 30.27 -15.22
CA GLY A 364 16.19 30.19 -14.97
C GLY A 364 17.07 29.85 -16.19
N TYR A 365 16.50 29.89 -17.40
CA TYR A 365 17.24 29.77 -18.67
C TYR A 365 16.94 30.95 -19.60
N GLU A 366 17.96 31.38 -20.34
CA GLU A 366 17.82 32.47 -21.32
C GLU A 366 17.06 32.04 -22.58
N SER A 367 17.12 30.74 -22.90
CA SER A 367 16.45 30.15 -24.05
C SER A 367 16.20 28.65 -23.82
N ASN A 368 15.25 28.08 -24.60
CA ASN A 368 15.00 26.64 -24.57
C ASN A 368 16.17 25.81 -25.12
N GLU A 369 17.05 26.42 -25.92
CA GLU A 369 18.28 25.79 -26.38
C GLU A 369 19.31 25.68 -25.25
N ALA A 370 19.46 26.72 -24.42
CA ALA A 370 20.30 26.69 -23.23
C ALA A 370 19.81 25.63 -22.23
N PHE A 371 18.49 25.54 -22.03
CA PHE A 371 17.87 24.47 -21.22
C PHE A 371 18.20 23.08 -21.77
N PHE A 372 18.09 22.87 -23.09
CA PHE A 372 18.38 21.58 -23.72
C PHE A 372 19.85 21.18 -23.62
N ASN A 373 20.75 22.15 -23.74
CA ASN A 373 22.18 21.91 -23.58
C ASN A 373 22.54 21.54 -22.13
N ASP A 374 21.92 22.18 -21.15
CA ASP A 374 22.08 21.80 -19.71
C ASP A 374 21.56 20.39 -19.47
N LEU A 375 20.42 20.02 -20.06
CA LEU A 375 19.86 18.66 -19.98
C LEU A 375 20.84 17.61 -20.55
N LYS A 376 21.42 17.87 -21.74
CA LYS A 376 22.42 16.98 -22.34
C LYS A 376 23.66 16.83 -21.47
N ASN A 377 24.18 17.92 -20.93
CA ASN A 377 25.37 17.92 -20.08
C ASN A 377 25.16 17.15 -18.78
N LYS A 378 23.95 17.12 -18.25
CA LYS A 378 23.59 16.43 -17.00
C LYS A 378 23.13 14.98 -17.18
N CYS A 379 23.04 14.46 -18.42
CA CYS A 379 22.72 13.05 -18.65
C CYS A 379 23.70 12.07 -18.05
N TYR A 380 24.94 12.49 -17.81
CA TYR A 380 26.00 11.68 -17.21
C TYR A 380 26.02 11.72 -15.67
N ILE A 381 25.23 12.61 -15.07
CA ILE A 381 25.13 12.75 -13.62
C ILE A 381 23.88 11.99 -13.13
N PRO A 382 24.00 11.07 -12.13
CA PRO A 382 22.85 10.40 -11.59
C PRO A 382 21.76 11.41 -11.18
N PHE A 383 20.56 11.21 -11.69
CA PHE A 383 19.38 12.07 -11.49
C PHE A 383 19.50 13.53 -12.01
N GLY A 384 20.66 13.96 -12.52
CA GLY A 384 20.87 15.33 -13.00
C GLY A 384 19.93 15.69 -14.15
N ALA A 385 19.85 14.84 -15.16
CA ALA A 385 18.94 15.02 -16.29
C ALA A 385 17.45 14.99 -15.88
N SER A 386 17.06 14.14 -14.93
CA SER A 386 15.70 14.12 -14.38
C SER A 386 15.33 15.46 -13.72
N TYR A 387 16.27 16.04 -12.99
CA TYR A 387 16.08 17.35 -12.35
C TYR A 387 15.90 18.47 -13.37
N VAL A 388 16.71 18.49 -14.43
CA VAL A 388 16.60 19.53 -15.49
C VAL A 388 15.32 19.35 -16.29
N LEU A 389 15.02 18.13 -16.72
CA LEU A 389 13.78 17.85 -17.48
C LEU A 389 12.52 18.19 -16.67
N ALA A 390 12.57 18.02 -15.34
CA ALA A 390 11.48 18.41 -14.47
C ALA A 390 11.16 19.90 -14.50
N LYS A 391 12.15 20.76 -14.71
CA LYS A 391 11.91 22.21 -14.88
C LYS A 391 11.08 22.50 -16.13
N GLY A 392 11.48 21.94 -17.28
CA GLY A 392 10.73 22.10 -18.53
C GLY A 392 9.31 21.54 -18.44
N MET A 393 9.14 20.37 -17.82
CA MET A 393 7.82 19.77 -17.62
C MET A 393 6.93 20.62 -16.70
N ASN A 394 7.49 21.23 -15.66
CA ASN A 394 6.73 22.10 -14.78
C ASN A 394 6.25 23.36 -15.50
N THR A 395 7.06 23.95 -16.39
CA THR A 395 6.67 25.08 -17.22
C THR A 395 5.48 24.71 -18.12
N LEU A 396 5.51 23.53 -18.75
CA LEU A 396 4.41 23.03 -19.57
C LEU A 396 3.14 22.76 -18.75
N TYR A 397 3.28 22.15 -17.58
CA TYR A 397 2.13 21.87 -16.70
C TYR A 397 1.50 23.13 -16.13
N ALA A 398 2.30 24.14 -15.73
CA ALA A 398 1.79 25.43 -15.26
C ALA A 398 0.96 26.10 -16.35
N ASN A 399 1.43 26.09 -17.60
CA ASN A 399 0.70 26.61 -18.73
C ASN A 399 -0.63 25.86 -18.98
N ASP A 400 -0.64 24.52 -18.86
CA ASP A 400 -1.86 23.72 -19.01
C ASP A 400 -2.90 24.00 -17.91
N LEU A 401 -2.46 24.49 -16.74
CA LEU A 401 -3.32 24.83 -15.62
C LEU A 401 -3.78 26.29 -15.64
N GLY A 402 -3.21 27.14 -16.51
CA GLY A 402 -3.48 28.57 -16.56
C GLY A 402 -2.85 29.36 -15.41
N GLU A 403 -1.73 28.85 -14.83
CA GLU A 403 -0.93 29.49 -13.78
C GLU A 403 0.23 30.33 -14.34
#